data_57c720b5634eaaea2152860c1a5b57c6
#
_entry.id   57c720b5634eaaea2152860c1a5b57c6
#
_cell.length_a   1.000
_cell.length_b   1.000
_cell.length_c   1.000
_cell.angle_alpha   90.00
_cell.angle_beta   90.00
_cell.angle_gamma   90.00
#
_symmetry.space_group_name_H-M   'P 1'
#
loop_
_entity.id
_entity.type
_entity.pdbx_description
1 polymer ?
#
loop_
_entity_poly.entity_id
_entity_poly.type
_entity_poly.pdbx_seq_one_letter_code
_entity_poly.pdbx_strand_id
1 'polypeptide(L)'
;MSMDGFEDENPFQQGGPSESSSASHEVVLPVDGHDTVSSPQSNRPPFPSQGSHKPSQSVTKTDFCCAQDRYLHMTDDFEIRIVDAQKTAVNATSPYIAYVIRSGTSEARHRYSEFESLRESLVRLYPTLIIPPIPSKQSIGEYAIKQGKAKEDAGLIARRKRMLETFLNRLARHPILSNEHVFHRFLEGEVSWNEVLNSPPISNLPKNILKAPSHNPADQSAPEAYAALPNPSAAHPLRRPDQRFLDSESFTNKFANHMIGPMEKVTRRVVKRWKDYAQDQSDLGATLNGFSLNEQDELAIAIEKTGQAVDTGYISTTKLLQDIEQNWQEPLHEYSQFASIIKKLLAYRHQKHVQFEMTQDMLTNKQEQLEELEKSEREAKRLEEALGRGRTTGPSAGTSDSPTAQPNGTDPESPVPIERSTAYIPPHPGANPAKRRMKPPGMGLLNALSYSLHGMMDVDPESARRSGISKTRESISTLEDALHLVAQDLKYSSSTIQADLDRFQRQKVADLREMGISMAMAHRDWCKKNLEAWEEAKREIEKIPDHPNKDPTAVEPSPSDQATIQRPTMSAGVSNRRDSTTGQ
;
A
#
# COMPACT_ATOMS: atom_id res chain seq x y z
N MET A 1 34.04 -2.28 -2.14
CA MET A 1 32.73 -2.44 -2.72
C MET A 1 32.31 -1.06 -3.20
N SER A 2 32.41 -0.87 -4.49
CA SER A 2 32.08 0.35 -5.22
C SER A 2 30.61 0.68 -4.98
N MET A 3 30.32 1.89 -4.54
CA MET A 3 28.97 2.43 -4.57
C MET A 3 28.75 2.92 -6.00
N ASP A 4 28.25 2.02 -6.84
CA ASP A 4 27.69 2.42 -8.11
C ASP A 4 26.45 3.26 -7.84
N GLY A 5 26.41 4.42 -8.51
CA GLY A 5 25.38 5.44 -8.31
C GLY A 5 23.97 4.87 -8.49
N PHE A 6 23.17 4.98 -7.45
CA PHE A 6 21.73 4.87 -7.57
C PHE A 6 21.24 6.10 -8.32
N GLU A 7 21.12 6.00 -9.63
CA GLU A 7 20.28 6.90 -10.39
C GLU A 7 18.86 6.69 -9.87
N ASP A 8 18.25 7.75 -9.40
CA ASP A 8 16.90 7.78 -8.80
C ASP A 8 15.86 7.70 -9.94
N GLU A 9 15.82 6.54 -10.63
CA GLU A 9 14.81 6.27 -11.63
C GLU A 9 13.45 6.20 -10.95
N ASN A 10 12.73 7.30 -11.00
CA ASN A 10 11.36 7.36 -10.53
C ASN A 10 10.45 6.60 -11.50
N PRO A 11 9.93 5.42 -11.15
CA PRO A 11 9.10 4.61 -12.04
C PRO A 11 7.75 5.26 -12.33
N PHE A 12 7.44 6.39 -11.69
CA PHE A 12 6.21 7.14 -11.86
C PHE A 12 6.38 8.35 -12.80
N GLN A 13 7.61 8.70 -13.23
CA GLN A 13 7.84 9.70 -14.26
C GLN A 13 7.74 9.07 -15.66
N GLN A 14 6.93 9.64 -16.52
CA GLN A 14 6.91 9.30 -17.94
C GLN A 14 8.20 9.80 -18.58
N GLY A 15 8.94 8.91 -19.23
CA GLY A 15 10.16 9.26 -19.96
C GLY A 15 9.86 10.27 -21.08
N GLY A 16 10.42 11.47 -20.95
CA GLY A 16 10.61 12.37 -22.07
C GLY A 16 11.77 11.86 -22.95
N PRO A 17 11.81 12.20 -24.24
CA PRO A 17 12.85 11.73 -25.13
C PRO A 17 14.22 12.29 -24.71
N SER A 18 15.21 11.40 -24.63
CA SER A 18 16.61 11.72 -24.35
C SER A 18 17.17 12.53 -25.51
N GLU A 19 17.49 13.80 -25.29
CA GLU A 19 18.33 14.58 -26.20
C GLU A 19 19.79 14.20 -25.97
N SER A 20 20.39 13.63 -26.99
CA SER A 20 21.82 13.41 -27.08
C SER A 20 22.52 14.75 -27.38
N SER A 21 23.36 15.20 -26.45
CA SER A 21 24.26 16.32 -26.65
C SER A 21 25.40 15.99 -27.60
N SER A 22 25.54 16.73 -28.68
CA SER A 22 26.82 16.92 -29.35
C SER A 22 27.05 18.37 -29.74
N ALA A 23 28.27 18.76 -29.58
CA ALA A 23 28.89 20.07 -29.44
C ALA A 23 28.64 21.09 -30.57
N SER A 24 28.53 22.34 -30.11
CA SER A 24 29.08 23.61 -30.62
C SER A 24 29.42 23.76 -32.10
N HIS A 25 28.75 24.70 -32.76
CA HIS A 25 29.39 25.78 -33.53
C HIS A 25 28.43 26.95 -33.72
N GLU A 26 28.96 28.13 -33.36
CA GLU A 26 28.41 29.45 -33.53
C GLU A 26 28.54 29.90 -34.99
N VAL A 27 27.50 30.37 -35.69
CA VAL A 27 27.55 31.33 -36.79
C VAL A 27 26.25 32.14 -36.92
N VAL A 28 26.41 33.41 -37.10
CA VAL A 28 25.56 34.59 -37.16
C VAL A 28 24.66 34.62 -38.40
N LEU A 29 23.47 35.28 -38.22
CA LEU A 29 22.35 35.69 -39.09
C LEU A 29 22.66 36.15 -40.55
N PRO A 30 21.71 36.27 -41.51
CA PRO A 30 20.51 37.14 -41.40
C PRO A 30 19.21 36.68 -42.15
N VAL A 31 18.10 37.24 -41.68
CA VAL A 31 16.87 37.86 -42.25
C VAL A 31 16.42 37.55 -43.69
N ASP A 32 15.11 37.33 -43.80
CA ASP A 32 14.07 37.68 -44.79
C ASP A 32 13.35 36.53 -45.56
N GLY A 33 12.00 36.70 -45.57
CA GLY A 33 11.18 36.38 -46.74
C GLY A 33 10.04 35.37 -46.58
N HIS A 34 8.84 35.91 -46.46
CA HIS A 34 7.51 35.36 -46.82
C HIS A 34 7.46 34.05 -47.65
N ASP A 35 6.60 33.08 -47.25
CA ASP A 35 5.36 32.80 -48.02
C ASP A 35 4.48 31.69 -47.36
N THR A 36 3.19 31.95 -47.41
CA THR A 36 2.05 31.14 -47.00
C THR A 36 1.82 29.93 -47.88
N VAL A 37 1.67 28.70 -47.27
CA VAL A 37 0.85 27.65 -47.87
C VAL A 37 0.08 26.90 -46.79
N SER A 38 -1.23 26.93 -46.89
CA SER A 38 -2.22 26.24 -46.07
C SER A 38 -2.24 24.73 -46.36
N SER A 39 -2.31 23.90 -45.34
CA SER A 39 -2.80 22.52 -45.45
C SER A 39 -3.40 21.99 -44.12
N PRO A 40 -4.27 20.99 -44.12
CA PRO A 40 -5.52 20.99 -43.39
C PRO A 40 -5.44 20.50 -41.95
N GLN A 41 -6.30 21.10 -41.14
CA GLN A 41 -6.50 20.81 -39.71
C GLN A 41 -6.95 19.35 -39.48
N SER A 42 -6.15 18.59 -38.77
CA SER A 42 -6.62 17.39 -38.07
C SER A 42 -7.00 17.77 -36.64
N ASN A 43 -8.27 17.64 -36.32
CA ASN A 43 -8.80 17.82 -34.97
C ASN A 43 -8.20 16.80 -33.99
N ARG A 44 -7.19 17.19 -33.24
CA ARG A 44 -6.76 16.57 -32.00
C ARG A 44 -7.00 17.58 -30.86
N PRO A 45 -7.60 17.17 -29.74
CA PRO A 45 -7.68 18.04 -28.57
C PRO A 45 -6.27 18.27 -28.02
N PRO A 46 -5.93 19.51 -27.64
CA PRO A 46 -4.60 19.85 -27.17
C PRO A 46 -4.35 19.28 -25.79
N PHE A 47 -3.30 18.44 -25.65
CA PHE A 47 -2.66 18.22 -24.36
C PHE A 47 -1.96 19.53 -23.96
N PRO A 48 -2.07 19.99 -22.70
CA PRO A 48 -1.37 21.18 -22.27
C PRO A 48 0.14 20.93 -22.27
N SER A 49 0.84 21.67 -23.12
CA SER A 49 2.29 21.80 -23.09
C SER A 49 2.76 22.39 -21.76
N GLN A 50 3.81 21.82 -21.19
CA GLN A 50 4.51 22.38 -20.03
C GLN A 50 5.03 23.79 -20.36
N GLY A 51 4.28 24.79 -19.93
CA GLY A 51 4.72 26.17 -19.90
C GLY A 51 5.12 26.53 -18.47
N SER A 52 6.26 27.20 -18.37
CA SER A 52 6.87 27.87 -17.21
C SER A 52 5.93 28.07 -16.02
N HIS A 53 6.38 27.63 -14.83
CA HIS A 53 5.73 27.83 -13.53
C HIS A 53 5.49 29.32 -13.25
N LYS A 54 4.31 29.81 -13.66
CA LYS A 54 3.64 30.87 -12.90
C LYS A 54 3.01 30.20 -11.69
N PRO A 55 3.05 30.81 -10.48
CA PRO A 55 2.33 30.29 -9.35
C PRO A 55 0.86 30.14 -9.77
N SER A 56 0.36 28.91 -9.76
CA SER A 56 -1.03 28.59 -10.00
C SER A 56 -1.83 29.40 -8.98
N GLN A 57 -2.64 30.33 -9.46
CA GLN A 57 -3.67 30.92 -8.63
C GLN A 57 -4.53 29.76 -8.17
N SER A 58 -4.49 29.49 -6.88
CA SER A 58 -5.37 28.53 -6.22
C SER A 58 -6.80 28.99 -6.54
N VAL A 59 -7.53 28.17 -7.29
CA VAL A 59 -8.98 28.37 -7.44
C VAL A 59 -9.53 28.24 -6.02
N THR A 60 -9.88 29.37 -5.40
CA THR A 60 -10.46 29.39 -4.07
C THR A 60 -11.79 28.66 -4.15
N LYS A 61 -11.88 27.53 -3.44
CA LYS A 61 -13.13 26.78 -3.28
C LYS A 61 -14.17 27.74 -2.67
N THR A 62 -15.31 27.90 -3.32
CA THR A 62 -16.38 28.81 -2.89
C THR A 62 -17.47 28.11 -2.08
N ASP A 63 -17.67 26.81 -2.30
CA ASP A 63 -18.69 26.00 -1.63
C ASP A 63 -18.06 25.05 -0.61
N PHE A 64 -18.43 25.21 0.65
CA PHE A 64 -17.96 24.41 1.77
C PHE A 64 -19.11 23.60 2.35
N CYS A 65 -18.89 22.31 2.58
CA CYS A 65 -19.92 21.42 3.15
C CYS A 65 -20.16 21.66 4.64
N CYS A 66 -19.17 22.19 5.39
CA CYS A 66 -19.23 22.45 6.83
C CYS A 66 -18.14 23.45 7.28
N ALA A 67 -18.10 23.76 8.58
CA ALA A 67 -17.13 24.68 9.16
C ALA A 67 -15.68 24.13 9.06
N GLN A 68 -15.49 22.82 9.23
CA GLN A 68 -14.18 22.18 9.10
C GLN A 68 -13.64 22.24 7.67
N ASP A 69 -14.49 22.00 6.67
CA ASP A 69 -14.13 22.16 5.27
C ASP A 69 -13.63 23.57 4.97
N ARG A 70 -14.36 24.58 5.48
CA ARG A 70 -13.94 25.98 5.35
C ARG A 70 -12.60 26.24 6.04
N TYR A 71 -12.40 25.76 7.25
CA TYR A 71 -11.15 25.92 7.98
C TYR A 71 -9.96 25.34 7.21
N LEU A 72 -10.08 24.11 6.70
CA LEU A 72 -9.02 23.41 5.99
C LEU A 72 -8.64 24.07 4.65
N HIS A 73 -9.56 24.80 4.00
CA HIS A 73 -9.31 25.36 2.68
C HIS A 73 -9.12 26.89 2.65
N MET A 74 -9.52 27.61 3.70
CA MET A 74 -9.35 29.06 3.79
C MET A 74 -8.17 29.51 4.66
N THR A 75 -7.57 28.60 5.42
CA THR A 75 -6.44 28.90 6.28
C THR A 75 -5.15 28.40 5.63
N ASP A 76 -4.24 29.29 5.26
CA ASP A 76 -2.98 28.92 4.58
C ASP A 76 -2.10 28.01 5.45
N ASP A 77 -2.05 28.26 6.76
CA ASP A 77 -1.27 27.51 7.76
C ASP A 77 -2.19 26.73 8.72
N PHE A 78 -3.15 25.98 8.17
CA PHE A 78 -3.97 25.14 9.04
C PHE A 78 -3.12 24.01 9.66
N GLU A 79 -3.36 23.75 10.92
CA GLU A 79 -2.73 22.65 11.65
C GLU A 79 -3.76 21.96 12.53
N ILE A 80 -3.83 20.63 12.39
CA ILE A 80 -4.62 19.78 13.28
C ILE A 80 -3.66 19.28 14.35
N ARG A 81 -3.94 19.58 15.62
CA ARG A 81 -3.11 19.17 16.76
C ARG A 81 -3.85 18.20 17.66
N ILE A 82 -3.15 17.21 18.16
CA ILE A 82 -3.63 16.42 19.29
C ILE A 82 -3.03 17.04 20.56
N VAL A 83 -3.84 17.84 21.26
CA VAL A 83 -3.37 18.63 22.40
C VAL A 83 -3.14 17.79 23.64
N ASP A 84 -3.97 16.75 23.87
CA ASP A 84 -3.89 15.93 25.08
C ASP A 84 -4.22 14.45 24.80
N ALA A 85 -3.85 13.59 25.74
CA ALA A 85 -4.16 12.16 25.74
C ALA A 85 -4.58 11.73 27.15
N GLN A 86 -5.87 11.60 27.36
CA GLN A 86 -6.48 11.41 28.68
C GLN A 86 -6.93 9.97 28.89
N LYS A 87 -6.61 9.38 30.04
CA LYS A 87 -7.17 8.10 30.45
C LYS A 87 -8.62 8.32 30.94
N THR A 88 -9.56 7.65 30.29
CA THR A 88 -11.00 7.77 30.59
C THR A 88 -11.68 6.40 30.52
N ALA A 89 -12.84 6.29 31.16
CA ALA A 89 -13.71 5.11 31.09
C ALA A 89 -15.14 5.49 30.64
N VAL A 90 -15.33 6.70 30.10
CA VAL A 90 -16.64 7.18 29.68
C VAL A 90 -17.16 6.29 28.54
N ASN A 91 -18.38 5.77 28.68
CA ASN A 91 -19.04 4.88 27.72
C ASN A 91 -18.26 3.59 27.37
N ALA A 92 -17.41 3.08 28.28
CA ALA A 92 -16.65 1.86 28.09
C ALA A 92 -16.56 1.02 29.35
N THR A 93 -16.51 -0.32 29.19
CA THR A 93 -16.38 -1.29 30.29
C THR A 93 -14.95 -1.34 30.85
N SER A 94 -13.95 -0.82 30.12
CA SER A 94 -12.54 -0.75 30.54
C SER A 94 -11.93 0.61 30.21
N PRO A 95 -10.99 1.10 31.04
CA PRO A 95 -10.30 2.35 30.77
C PRO A 95 -9.53 2.33 29.45
N TYR A 96 -9.58 3.44 28.71
CA TYR A 96 -8.86 3.65 27.46
C TYR A 96 -8.23 5.04 27.42
N ILE A 97 -7.33 5.27 26.45
CA ILE A 97 -6.76 6.59 26.19
C ILE A 97 -7.59 7.27 25.11
N ALA A 98 -8.17 8.43 25.44
CA ALA A 98 -8.82 9.36 24.53
C ALA A 98 -7.83 10.45 24.12
N TYR A 99 -7.68 10.68 22.83
CA TYR A 99 -6.87 11.75 22.25
C TYR A 99 -7.75 12.95 21.97
N VAL A 100 -7.35 14.12 22.49
CA VAL A 100 -8.07 15.38 22.30
C VAL A 100 -7.51 16.07 21.07
N ILE A 101 -8.31 16.13 20.02
CA ILE A 101 -7.97 16.74 18.73
C ILE A 101 -8.47 18.18 18.73
N ARG A 102 -7.63 19.13 18.30
CA ARG A 102 -8.01 20.51 18.03
C ARG A 102 -7.80 20.85 16.58
N SER A 103 -8.86 21.32 15.93
CA SER A 103 -8.86 21.76 14.54
C SER A 103 -9.57 23.12 14.45
N GLY A 104 -8.79 24.20 14.34
CA GLY A 104 -9.31 25.55 14.47
C GLY A 104 -9.95 25.79 15.84
N THR A 105 -11.24 26.10 15.85
CA THR A 105 -12.05 26.30 17.06
C THR A 105 -12.71 25.02 17.59
N SER A 106 -12.71 23.94 16.79
CA SER A 106 -13.36 22.69 17.17
C SER A 106 -12.45 21.80 18.00
N GLU A 107 -13.04 21.09 18.95
CA GLU A 107 -12.37 20.07 19.77
C GLU A 107 -13.15 18.76 19.71
N ALA A 108 -12.46 17.67 19.35
CA ALA A 108 -13.01 16.33 19.30
C ALA A 108 -12.19 15.38 20.18
N ARG A 109 -12.82 14.30 20.66
CA ARG A 109 -12.17 13.30 21.53
C ARG A 109 -12.39 11.91 20.96
N HIS A 110 -11.29 11.28 20.57
CA HIS A 110 -11.32 9.95 19.96
C HIS A 110 -10.35 8.99 20.60
N ARG A 111 -10.77 7.73 20.75
CA ARG A 111 -9.89 6.62 21.11
C ARG A 111 -9.19 6.04 19.88
N TYR A 112 -8.11 5.33 20.08
CA TYR A 112 -7.31 4.73 18.99
C TYR A 112 -8.15 3.91 17.99
N SER A 113 -9.12 3.11 18.46
CA SER A 113 -9.97 2.30 17.58
C SER A 113 -10.88 3.12 16.66
N GLU A 114 -11.16 4.39 17.01
CA GLU A 114 -11.92 5.29 16.15
C GLU A 114 -11.05 5.86 15.02
N PHE A 115 -9.77 6.14 15.26
CA PHE A 115 -8.81 6.41 14.18
C PHE A 115 -8.63 5.21 13.24
N GLU A 116 -8.60 3.98 13.80
CA GLU A 116 -8.54 2.74 13.02
C GLU A 116 -9.76 2.62 12.09
N SER A 117 -10.96 2.81 12.63
CA SER A 117 -12.21 2.75 11.84
C SER A 117 -12.35 3.90 10.83
N LEU A 118 -11.89 5.12 11.15
CA LEU A 118 -11.79 6.21 10.17
C LEU A 118 -10.91 5.80 8.98
N ARG A 119 -9.70 5.30 9.27
CA ARG A 119 -8.79 4.87 8.23
C ARG A 119 -9.37 3.74 7.38
N GLU A 120 -10.00 2.74 8.00
CA GLU A 120 -10.65 1.62 7.30
C GLU A 120 -11.81 2.10 6.41
N SER A 121 -12.62 3.04 6.90
CA SER A 121 -13.69 3.66 6.11
C SER A 121 -13.15 4.41 4.90
N LEU A 122 -12.09 5.21 5.07
CA LEU A 122 -11.44 5.93 3.97
C LEU A 122 -10.81 4.98 2.94
N VAL A 123 -10.20 3.87 3.36
CA VAL A 123 -9.66 2.84 2.43
C VAL A 123 -10.77 2.20 1.60
N ARG A 124 -11.97 2.03 2.16
CA ARG A 124 -13.11 1.46 1.44
C ARG A 124 -13.82 2.48 0.55
N LEU A 125 -13.90 3.74 0.97
CA LEU A 125 -14.45 4.84 0.17
C LEU A 125 -13.54 5.21 -1.01
N TYR A 126 -12.24 5.17 -0.80
CA TYR A 126 -11.22 5.57 -1.78
C TYR A 126 -10.22 4.43 -2.05
N PRO A 127 -10.65 3.33 -2.69
CA PRO A 127 -9.78 2.18 -2.93
C PRO A 127 -8.65 2.45 -3.93
N THR A 128 -8.66 3.61 -4.58
CA THR A 128 -7.68 4.07 -5.56
C THR A 128 -6.69 5.10 -5.01
N LEU A 129 -6.74 5.43 -3.70
CA LEU A 129 -5.87 6.40 -3.06
C LEU A 129 -4.97 5.77 -1.98
N ILE A 130 -3.81 6.37 -1.78
CA ILE A 130 -2.87 6.01 -0.72
C ILE A 130 -3.34 6.66 0.58
N ILE A 131 -4.11 5.94 1.38
CA ILE A 131 -4.54 6.40 2.70
C ILE A 131 -3.38 6.27 3.69
N PRO A 132 -2.96 7.34 4.37
CA PRO A 132 -1.83 7.32 5.30
C PRO A 132 -1.94 6.22 6.36
N PRO A 133 -0.82 5.69 6.87
CA PRO A 133 -0.83 4.74 7.96
C PRO A 133 -1.16 5.42 9.29
N ILE A 134 -1.63 4.63 10.24
CA ILE A 134 -1.70 4.97 11.66
C ILE A 134 -0.68 4.13 12.43
N PRO A 135 -0.22 4.55 13.62
CA PRO A 135 0.66 3.73 14.44
C PRO A 135 0.06 2.36 14.71
N SER A 136 0.90 1.32 14.70
CA SER A 136 0.43 -0.05 14.91
C SER A 136 -0.22 -0.23 16.29
N LYS A 137 -1.28 -1.04 16.31
CA LYS A 137 -1.87 -1.52 17.55
C LYS A 137 -0.86 -2.44 18.24
N GLN A 138 -0.42 -2.10 19.43
CA GLN A 138 0.48 -2.98 20.17
C GLN A 138 -0.22 -4.31 20.43
N SER A 139 0.41 -5.42 20.05
CA SER A 139 -0.16 -6.72 20.27
C SER A 139 -0.28 -7.02 21.77
N ILE A 140 -1.35 -7.69 22.16
CA ILE A 140 -1.60 -8.12 23.54
C ILE A 140 -0.40 -8.93 24.10
N GLY A 141 0.37 -9.60 23.23
CA GLY A 141 1.58 -10.36 23.62
C GLY A 141 2.74 -9.49 24.12
N GLU A 142 2.99 -8.31 23.52
CA GLU A 142 3.98 -7.35 24.04
C GLU A 142 3.52 -6.73 25.37
N TYR A 143 2.21 -6.58 25.54
CA TYR A 143 1.59 -6.15 26.79
C TYR A 143 1.73 -7.20 27.92
N ALA A 144 1.64 -8.48 27.62
CA ALA A 144 1.72 -9.56 28.60
C ALA A 144 3.13 -9.75 29.17
N ILE A 145 4.17 -9.50 28.35
CA ILE A 145 5.58 -9.65 28.75
C ILE A 145 6.04 -8.49 29.65
N LYS A 146 5.40 -7.31 29.56
CA LYS A 146 5.70 -6.12 30.37
C LYS A 146 4.57 -5.81 31.36
N GLN A 147 4.02 -6.84 32.02
CA GLN A 147 2.94 -6.67 33.01
C GLN A 147 3.29 -5.63 34.07
N GLY A 148 2.58 -4.51 34.04
CA GLY A 148 2.55 -3.51 35.09
C GLY A 148 3.05 -2.09 34.73
N LYS A 149 3.95 -1.91 33.77
CA LYS A 149 4.52 -0.58 33.42
C LYS A 149 4.10 -0.03 32.05
N ALA A 150 3.71 -0.88 31.11
CA ALA A 150 3.47 -0.45 29.71
C ALA A 150 2.14 0.32 29.48
N LYS A 151 1.16 0.23 30.38
CA LYS A 151 -0.10 0.99 30.26
C LYS A 151 0.07 2.48 30.56
N GLU A 152 1.16 2.85 31.19
CA GLU A 152 1.45 4.21 31.68
C GLU A 152 2.75 4.78 31.12
N ASP A 153 3.32 4.15 30.09
CA ASP A 153 4.52 4.67 29.43
C ASP A 153 4.15 5.95 28.67
N ALA A 154 4.43 7.08 29.32
CA ALA A 154 4.20 8.42 28.76
C ALA A 154 4.90 8.60 27.39
N GLY A 155 6.04 7.95 27.19
CA GLY A 155 6.76 7.97 25.92
C GLY A 155 5.98 7.31 24.80
N LEU A 156 5.36 6.15 25.06
CA LEU A 156 4.53 5.45 24.06
C LEU A 156 3.26 6.24 23.71
N ILE A 157 2.63 6.86 24.70
CA ILE A 157 1.47 7.73 24.50
C ILE A 157 1.86 8.95 23.67
N ALA A 158 2.97 9.61 24.02
CA ALA A 158 3.48 10.78 23.30
C ALA A 158 3.85 10.44 21.84
N ARG A 159 4.53 9.32 21.59
CA ARG A 159 4.82 8.84 20.25
C ARG A 159 3.55 8.57 19.43
N ARG A 160 2.59 7.88 20.02
CA ARG A 160 1.30 7.59 19.35
C ARG A 160 0.54 8.87 19.04
N LYS A 161 0.54 9.82 19.96
CA LYS A 161 -0.04 11.16 19.77
C LYS A 161 0.56 11.84 18.53
N ARG A 162 1.89 11.94 18.41
CA ARG A 162 2.58 12.53 17.25
C ARG A 162 2.23 11.82 15.94
N MET A 163 2.25 10.49 15.93
CA MET A 163 1.96 9.71 14.70
C MET A 163 0.48 9.82 14.27
N LEU A 164 -0.46 9.91 15.20
CA LEU A 164 -1.88 10.15 14.89
C LEU A 164 -2.10 11.58 14.40
N GLU A 165 -1.39 12.56 14.96
CA GLU A 165 -1.39 13.95 14.49
C GLU A 165 -0.85 14.05 13.06
N THR A 166 0.26 13.37 12.75
CA THR A 166 0.81 13.26 11.41
C THR A 166 -0.22 12.65 10.43
N PHE A 167 -0.92 11.58 10.83
CA PHE A 167 -1.98 10.96 10.04
C PHE A 167 -3.08 11.96 9.67
N LEU A 168 -3.62 12.71 10.65
CA LEU A 168 -4.68 13.70 10.41
C LEU A 168 -4.19 14.83 9.49
N ASN A 169 -2.98 15.35 9.71
CA ASN A 169 -2.41 16.41 8.88
C ASN A 169 -2.11 15.93 7.45
N ARG A 170 -1.74 14.65 7.25
CA ARG A 170 -1.61 14.09 5.90
C ARG A 170 -2.95 13.95 5.19
N LEU A 171 -4.03 13.60 5.87
CA LEU A 171 -5.39 13.60 5.32
C LEU A 171 -5.80 15.02 4.91
N ALA A 172 -5.60 15.99 5.79
CA ALA A 172 -5.97 17.38 5.57
C ALA A 172 -5.22 18.06 4.40
N ARG A 173 -3.97 17.63 4.15
CA ARG A 173 -3.16 18.12 3.02
C ARG A 173 -3.36 17.34 1.71
N HIS A 174 -4.16 16.30 1.72
CA HIS A 174 -4.44 15.52 0.53
C HIS A 174 -5.56 16.16 -0.30
N PRO A 175 -5.39 16.40 -1.62
CA PRO A 175 -6.33 17.20 -2.42
C PRO A 175 -7.75 16.63 -2.51
N ILE A 176 -7.91 15.32 -2.33
CA ILE A 176 -9.21 14.64 -2.35
C ILE A 176 -9.71 14.37 -0.93
N LEU A 177 -8.86 13.81 -0.06
CA LEU A 177 -9.27 13.39 1.28
C LEU A 177 -9.58 14.57 2.21
N SER A 178 -8.99 15.74 1.96
CA SER A 178 -9.33 16.98 2.67
C SER A 178 -10.76 17.45 2.44
N ASN A 179 -11.42 17.00 1.37
CA ASN A 179 -12.82 17.32 1.04
C ASN A 179 -13.81 16.28 1.57
N GLU A 180 -13.33 15.20 2.19
CA GLU A 180 -14.21 14.11 2.62
C GLU A 180 -14.97 14.49 3.90
N HIS A 181 -16.30 14.51 3.81
CA HIS A 181 -17.16 14.91 4.92
C HIS A 181 -17.08 13.96 6.14
N VAL A 182 -16.81 12.67 5.94
CA VAL A 182 -16.55 11.71 7.03
C VAL A 182 -15.32 12.12 7.85
N PHE A 183 -14.27 12.63 7.18
CA PHE A 183 -13.09 13.18 7.86
C PHE A 183 -13.41 14.46 8.63
N HIS A 184 -14.23 15.38 8.04
CA HIS A 184 -14.65 16.59 8.72
C HIS A 184 -15.42 16.27 10.00
N ARG A 185 -16.38 15.32 9.95
CA ARG A 185 -17.15 14.87 11.10
C ARG A 185 -16.30 14.22 12.18
N PHE A 186 -15.18 13.61 11.81
CA PHE A 186 -14.21 13.11 12.80
C PHE A 186 -13.50 14.24 13.55
N LEU A 187 -13.32 15.41 12.95
CA LEU A 187 -12.72 16.58 13.57
C LEU A 187 -13.73 17.40 14.38
N GLU A 188 -15.01 17.14 14.23
CA GLU A 188 -16.10 17.79 14.96
C GLU A 188 -16.50 16.92 16.16
N GLY A 189 -16.54 17.51 17.35
CA GLY A 189 -16.89 16.80 18.60
C GLY A 189 -18.40 16.65 18.87
N GLU A 190 -19.24 17.18 17.99
CA GLU A 190 -20.68 17.29 18.21
C GLU A 190 -21.44 16.00 17.94
N VAL A 191 -20.92 15.13 17.06
CA VAL A 191 -21.57 13.92 16.60
C VAL A 191 -20.84 12.68 17.10
N SER A 192 -21.59 11.70 17.59
CA SER A 192 -21.03 10.41 17.98
C SER A 192 -20.38 9.71 16.78
N TRP A 193 -19.13 9.26 16.92
CA TRP A 193 -18.44 8.53 15.86
C TRP A 193 -19.18 7.26 15.41
N ASN A 194 -19.85 6.59 16.33
CA ASN A 194 -20.69 5.42 16.00
C ASN A 194 -21.87 5.79 15.07
N GLU A 195 -22.44 6.96 15.23
CA GLU A 195 -23.49 7.47 14.33
C GLU A 195 -22.93 7.74 12.93
N VAL A 196 -21.75 8.34 12.82
CA VAL A 196 -21.07 8.58 11.56
C VAL A 196 -20.81 7.26 10.83
N LEU A 197 -20.34 6.21 11.53
CA LEU A 197 -20.09 4.89 10.95
C LEU A 197 -21.37 4.21 10.41
N ASN A 198 -22.52 4.51 10.98
CA ASN A 198 -23.82 3.95 10.58
C ASN A 198 -24.59 4.86 9.61
N SER A 199 -24.04 5.99 9.23
CA SER A 199 -24.64 6.96 8.30
C SER A 199 -24.03 6.84 6.90
N PRO A 200 -24.73 7.29 5.82
CA PRO A 200 -24.13 7.47 4.52
C PRO A 200 -22.92 8.45 4.57
N PRO A 201 -21.87 8.23 3.78
CA PRO A 201 -21.69 7.19 2.75
C PRO A 201 -21.21 5.82 3.29
N ILE A 202 -20.79 5.71 4.56
CA ILE A 202 -20.16 4.50 5.09
C ILE A 202 -21.14 3.32 5.13
N SER A 203 -22.39 3.57 5.55
CA SER A 203 -23.44 2.52 5.63
C SER A 203 -23.79 1.92 4.27
N ASN A 204 -23.55 2.66 3.18
CA ASN A 204 -23.84 2.24 1.80
C ASN A 204 -22.71 1.40 1.18
N LEU A 205 -21.55 1.31 1.84
CA LEU A 205 -20.41 0.59 1.30
C LEU A 205 -20.71 -0.91 1.13
N PRO A 206 -20.49 -1.49 -0.06
CA PRO A 206 -20.72 -2.90 -0.31
C PRO A 206 -19.70 -3.75 0.47
N LYS A 207 -20.07 -4.99 0.75
CA LYS A 207 -19.15 -5.95 1.37
C LYS A 207 -17.91 -6.21 0.51
N ASN A 208 -18.07 -6.21 -0.81
CA ASN A 208 -17.01 -6.43 -1.79
C ASN A 208 -16.83 -5.19 -2.68
N ILE A 209 -15.77 -4.45 -2.45
CA ILE A 209 -15.40 -3.22 -3.19
C ILE A 209 -15.16 -3.49 -4.70
N LEU A 210 -14.75 -4.70 -5.08
CA LEU A 210 -14.56 -5.04 -6.50
C LEU A 210 -15.89 -5.07 -7.29
N LYS A 211 -17.02 -5.19 -6.60
CA LYS A 211 -18.37 -5.17 -7.18
C LYS A 211 -19.07 -3.81 -7.04
N ALA A 212 -18.29 -2.76 -7.00
CA ALA A 212 -18.79 -1.39 -6.92
C ALA A 212 -17.99 -0.46 -7.85
N PRO A 213 -18.55 0.70 -8.23
CA PRO A 213 -17.83 1.70 -8.98
C PRO A 213 -16.57 2.16 -8.27
N SER A 214 -15.43 2.18 -8.98
CA SER A 214 -14.15 2.56 -8.38
C SER A 214 -14.07 4.03 -7.99
N HIS A 215 -14.85 4.89 -8.62
CA HIS A 215 -14.89 6.33 -8.34
C HIS A 215 -15.77 6.69 -7.14
N ASN A 216 -16.82 5.91 -6.87
CA ASN A 216 -17.72 6.08 -5.73
C ASN A 216 -18.30 4.72 -5.27
N PRO A 217 -17.58 3.96 -4.44
CA PRO A 217 -18.05 2.65 -3.99
C PRO A 217 -19.34 2.67 -3.14
N ALA A 218 -19.72 3.83 -2.62
CA ALA A 218 -20.93 4.01 -1.81
C ALA A 218 -22.16 4.43 -2.63
N ASP A 219 -22.04 4.48 -3.95
CA ASP A 219 -23.14 4.87 -4.84
C ASP A 219 -24.26 3.82 -4.85
N GLN A 220 -25.44 4.19 -4.33
CA GLN A 220 -26.63 3.34 -4.32
C GLN A 220 -27.31 3.24 -5.69
N SER A 221 -27.02 4.17 -6.60
CA SER A 221 -27.55 4.18 -7.97
C SER A 221 -26.69 3.35 -8.94
N ALA A 222 -25.66 2.67 -8.42
CA ALA A 222 -24.77 1.87 -9.25
C ALA A 222 -25.54 0.79 -10.03
N PRO A 223 -25.25 0.61 -11.34
CA PRO A 223 -25.93 -0.37 -12.19
C PRO A 223 -25.87 -1.79 -11.62
N GLU A 224 -26.96 -2.54 -11.77
CA GLU A 224 -27.04 -3.95 -11.33
C GLU A 224 -25.99 -4.85 -12.00
N ALA A 225 -25.47 -4.45 -13.16
CA ALA A 225 -24.40 -5.15 -13.86
C ALA A 225 -23.12 -5.33 -13.00
N TYR A 226 -22.88 -4.47 -12.00
CA TYR A 226 -21.79 -4.68 -11.03
C TYR A 226 -21.95 -5.95 -10.21
N ALA A 227 -23.17 -6.40 -9.94
CA ALA A 227 -23.42 -7.64 -9.20
C ALA A 227 -22.98 -8.89 -9.98
N ALA A 228 -23.08 -8.84 -11.32
CA ALA A 228 -22.67 -9.91 -12.23
C ALA A 228 -21.16 -10.05 -12.40
N LEU A 229 -20.37 -9.06 -11.96
CA LEU A 229 -18.93 -9.06 -12.14
C LEU A 229 -18.23 -10.23 -11.43
N PRO A 230 -17.23 -10.86 -12.08
CA PRO A 230 -16.43 -11.91 -11.46
C PRO A 230 -15.60 -11.36 -10.29
N ASN A 231 -15.26 -12.24 -9.35
CA ASN A 231 -14.44 -11.89 -8.19
C ASN A 231 -13.05 -12.51 -8.32
N PRO A 232 -12.07 -11.81 -8.91
CA PRO A 232 -10.75 -12.34 -9.19
C PRO A 232 -9.91 -12.51 -7.91
N SER A 233 -9.06 -13.52 -7.90
CA SER A 233 -7.97 -13.64 -6.92
C SER A 233 -6.85 -12.63 -7.24
N ALA A 234 -6.20 -12.10 -6.22
CA ALA A 234 -5.02 -11.25 -6.39
C ALA A 234 -3.81 -12.00 -7.03
N ALA A 235 -3.82 -13.33 -6.97
CA ALA A 235 -2.78 -14.18 -7.57
C ALA A 235 -3.09 -14.59 -9.03
N HIS A 236 -4.24 -14.19 -9.59
CA HIS A 236 -4.59 -14.54 -10.96
C HIS A 236 -3.68 -13.79 -11.95
N PRO A 237 -3.00 -14.48 -12.89
CA PRO A 237 -2.08 -13.82 -13.82
C PRO A 237 -2.87 -13.00 -14.86
N LEU A 238 -2.32 -11.86 -15.25
CA LEU A 238 -2.82 -11.06 -16.37
C LEU A 238 -2.25 -11.57 -17.69
N ARG A 239 -3.07 -11.58 -18.74
CA ARG A 239 -2.63 -11.88 -20.11
C ARG A 239 -1.82 -10.72 -20.70
N ARG A 240 -2.21 -9.49 -20.40
CA ARG A 240 -1.56 -8.26 -20.90
C ARG A 240 -1.29 -7.31 -19.75
N PRO A 241 -0.26 -7.56 -18.92
CA PRO A 241 0.08 -6.67 -17.83
C PRO A 241 0.52 -5.29 -18.33
N ASP A 242 0.18 -4.24 -17.59
CA ASP A 242 0.65 -2.88 -17.85
C ASP A 242 2.02 -2.70 -17.19
N GLN A 243 3.05 -2.43 -18.02
CA GLN A 243 4.45 -2.33 -17.58
C GLN A 243 4.66 -1.29 -16.49
N ARG A 244 3.99 -0.13 -16.57
CA ARG A 244 4.11 0.95 -15.57
C ARG A 244 3.77 0.48 -14.15
N PHE A 245 2.76 -0.37 -14.00
CA PHE A 245 2.37 -0.90 -12.70
C PHE A 245 3.27 -2.03 -12.23
N LEU A 246 3.86 -2.81 -13.14
CA LEU A 246 4.92 -3.78 -12.81
C LEU A 246 6.17 -3.06 -12.31
N ASP A 247 6.57 -1.97 -12.96
CA ASP A 247 7.71 -1.16 -12.56
C ASP A 247 7.46 -0.50 -11.20
N SER A 248 6.25 0.04 -10.98
CA SER A 248 5.83 0.59 -9.69
C SER A 248 5.87 -0.45 -8.57
N GLU A 249 5.45 -1.68 -8.84
CA GLU A 249 5.53 -2.79 -7.89
C GLU A 249 6.97 -3.19 -7.60
N SER A 250 7.80 -3.33 -8.63
CA SER A 250 9.22 -3.63 -8.52
C SER A 250 9.94 -2.56 -7.69
N PHE A 251 9.71 -1.27 -8.00
CA PHE A 251 10.26 -0.15 -7.24
C PHE A 251 9.82 -0.17 -5.77
N THR A 252 8.52 -0.38 -5.52
CA THR A 252 7.99 -0.45 -4.16
C THR A 252 8.63 -1.59 -3.36
N ASN A 253 8.85 -2.74 -4.00
CA ASN A 253 9.55 -3.88 -3.39
C ASN A 253 11.02 -3.56 -3.08
N LYS A 254 11.74 -2.94 -4.02
CA LYS A 254 13.13 -2.49 -3.82
C LYS A 254 13.20 -1.47 -2.68
N PHE A 255 12.34 -0.46 -2.68
CA PHE A 255 12.27 0.55 -1.63
C PHE A 255 12.04 -0.07 -0.24
N ALA A 256 11.07 -0.98 -0.11
CA ALA A 256 10.77 -1.64 1.15
C ALA A 256 11.94 -2.52 1.66
N ASN A 257 12.53 -3.32 0.78
CA ASN A 257 13.48 -4.37 1.16
C ASN A 257 14.93 -3.88 1.26
N HIS A 258 15.32 -2.93 0.41
CA HIS A 258 16.71 -2.49 0.31
C HIS A 258 16.99 -1.15 1.00
N MET A 259 15.99 -0.28 1.12
CA MET A 259 16.17 1.02 1.77
C MET A 259 15.55 1.05 3.16
N ILE A 260 14.23 1.05 3.27
CA ILE A 260 13.53 1.32 4.52
C ILE A 260 13.78 0.24 5.57
N GLY A 261 13.65 -1.03 5.22
CA GLY A 261 13.84 -2.13 6.16
C GLY A 261 15.24 -2.18 6.78
N PRO A 262 16.33 -2.13 5.98
CA PRO A 262 17.71 -2.02 6.50
C PRO A 262 17.95 -0.74 7.28
N MET A 263 17.50 0.43 6.79
CA MET A 263 17.66 1.71 7.49
C MET A 263 16.99 1.69 8.87
N GLU A 264 15.77 1.22 8.98
CA GLU A 264 15.06 1.09 10.26
C GLU A 264 15.81 0.20 11.25
N LYS A 265 16.35 -0.95 10.80
CA LYS A 265 17.15 -1.86 11.61
C LYS A 265 18.46 -1.22 12.09
N VAL A 266 19.17 -0.52 11.18
CA VAL A 266 20.43 0.15 11.52
C VAL A 266 20.19 1.29 12.48
N THR A 267 19.21 2.17 12.20
CA THR A 267 18.85 3.29 13.07
C THR A 267 18.52 2.80 14.49
N ARG A 268 17.73 1.75 14.64
CA ARG A 268 17.40 1.17 15.95
C ARG A 268 18.62 0.71 16.72
N ARG A 269 19.59 0.08 16.03
CA ARG A 269 20.86 -0.34 16.65
C ARG A 269 21.73 0.85 17.06
N VAL A 270 21.81 1.86 16.19
CA VAL A 270 22.57 3.09 16.48
C VAL A 270 21.98 3.80 17.69
N VAL A 271 20.68 4.05 17.69
CA VAL A 271 19.98 4.71 18.82
C VAL A 271 20.21 3.94 20.13
N LYS A 272 20.16 2.60 20.10
CA LYS A 272 20.45 1.80 21.30
C LYS A 272 21.85 2.05 21.84
N ARG A 273 22.89 2.00 20.98
CA ARG A 273 24.27 2.21 21.38
C ARG A 273 24.52 3.63 21.91
N TRP A 274 23.85 4.61 21.32
CA TRP A 274 23.95 5.99 21.80
C TRP A 274 23.26 6.18 23.15
N LYS A 275 22.18 5.43 23.44
CA LYS A 275 21.58 5.40 24.77
C LYS A 275 22.52 4.81 25.81
N ASP A 276 23.17 3.70 25.47
CA ASP A 276 24.16 3.09 26.33
C ASP A 276 25.34 4.06 26.59
N TYR A 277 25.87 4.71 25.53
CA TYR A 277 26.89 5.76 25.64
C TYR A 277 26.46 6.95 26.50
N ALA A 278 25.23 7.42 26.35
CA ALA A 278 24.70 8.51 27.19
C ALA A 278 24.68 8.11 28.68
N GLN A 279 24.32 6.86 28.99
CA GLN A 279 24.35 6.38 30.38
C GLN A 279 25.79 6.35 30.92
N ASP A 280 26.74 5.84 30.13
CA ASP A 280 28.18 5.83 30.53
C ASP A 280 28.71 7.25 30.78
N GLN A 281 28.28 8.24 29.98
CA GLN A 281 28.62 9.67 30.20
C GLN A 281 28.03 10.17 31.53
N SER A 282 26.78 9.85 31.85
CA SER A 282 26.16 10.23 33.11
C SER A 282 26.91 9.67 34.33
N ASP A 283 27.29 8.40 34.25
CA ASP A 283 28.01 7.73 35.35
C ASP A 283 29.42 8.29 35.52
N LEU A 284 30.13 8.57 34.41
CA LEU A 284 31.46 9.19 34.42
C LEU A 284 31.42 10.64 34.95
N GLY A 285 30.44 11.45 34.50
CA GLY A 285 30.26 12.83 35.00
C GLY A 285 30.02 12.87 36.51
N ALA A 286 29.12 11.98 37.00
CA ALA A 286 28.89 11.88 38.45
C ALA A 286 30.15 11.46 39.23
N THR A 287 30.99 10.55 38.66
CA THR A 287 32.23 10.12 39.28
C THR A 287 33.25 11.28 39.36
N LEU A 288 33.43 12.02 38.26
CA LEU A 288 34.33 13.16 38.20
C LEU A 288 33.90 14.28 39.15
N ASN A 289 32.58 14.62 39.19
CA ASN A 289 32.02 15.61 40.10
C ASN A 289 32.21 15.17 41.55
N GLY A 290 32.06 13.89 41.88
CA GLY A 290 32.35 13.32 43.20
C GLY A 290 33.83 13.38 43.55
N PHE A 291 34.71 13.17 42.57
CA PHE A 291 36.18 13.23 42.76
C PHE A 291 36.64 14.66 43.01
N SER A 292 36.11 15.66 42.33
CA SER A 292 36.49 17.08 42.52
C SER A 292 36.28 17.55 43.98
N LEU A 293 35.32 16.95 44.72
CA LEU A 293 35.08 17.28 46.14
C LEU A 293 36.20 16.83 47.09
N ASN A 294 37.11 15.93 46.63
CA ASN A 294 38.22 15.42 47.43
C ASN A 294 39.55 16.13 47.10
N GLU A 295 39.55 16.96 46.09
CA GLU A 295 40.75 17.74 45.65
C GLU A 295 40.64 19.20 46.13
N GLN A 296 41.72 19.97 45.93
CA GLN A 296 41.80 21.35 46.34
C GLN A 296 42.29 22.25 45.20
N ASP A 297 42.11 23.56 45.35
CA ASP A 297 42.61 24.62 44.49
C ASP A 297 42.16 24.46 43.01
N GLU A 298 42.99 24.82 42.08
CA GLU A 298 42.73 24.81 40.62
C GLU A 298 42.47 23.38 40.08
N LEU A 299 43.05 22.36 40.71
CA LEU A 299 42.80 20.97 40.31
C LEU A 299 41.34 20.54 40.58
N ALA A 300 40.80 20.91 41.73
CA ALA A 300 39.39 20.64 42.09
C ALA A 300 38.46 21.25 41.04
N ILE A 301 38.68 22.52 40.69
CA ILE A 301 37.87 23.27 39.71
C ILE A 301 38.00 22.62 38.31
N ALA A 302 39.21 22.25 37.90
CA ALA A 302 39.44 21.62 36.59
C ALA A 302 38.77 20.24 36.45
N ILE A 303 38.78 19.43 37.53
CA ILE A 303 38.07 18.13 37.56
C ILE A 303 36.56 18.35 37.56
N GLU A 304 36.02 19.31 38.33
CA GLU A 304 34.60 19.67 38.33
C GLU A 304 34.15 20.11 36.94
N LYS A 305 34.88 21.00 36.26
CA LYS A 305 34.55 21.47 34.92
C LYS A 305 34.64 20.33 33.87
N THR A 306 35.57 19.40 34.03
CA THR A 306 35.63 18.19 33.21
C THR A 306 34.39 17.33 33.43
N GLY A 307 33.95 17.11 34.68
CA GLY A 307 32.71 16.43 35.02
C GLY A 307 31.48 17.09 34.40
N GLN A 308 31.39 18.43 34.50
CA GLN A 308 30.33 19.24 33.92
C GLN A 308 30.32 19.12 32.35
N ALA A 309 31.48 19.04 31.71
CA ALA A 309 31.52 18.81 30.26
C ALA A 309 31.03 17.43 29.87
N VAL A 310 31.33 16.39 30.65
CA VAL A 310 30.78 15.03 30.46
C VAL A 310 29.29 15.00 30.71
N ASP A 311 28.77 15.66 31.73
CA ASP A 311 27.31 15.78 31.98
C ASP A 311 26.61 16.53 30.84
N THR A 312 27.22 17.55 30.27
CA THR A 312 26.74 18.23 29.07
C THR A 312 26.66 17.27 27.89
N GLY A 313 27.64 16.37 27.77
CA GLY A 313 27.65 15.27 26.80
C GLY A 313 26.43 14.36 26.95
N TYR A 314 26.09 13.95 28.18
CA TYR A 314 24.89 13.19 28.50
C TYR A 314 23.60 13.93 28.10
N ILE A 315 23.44 15.17 28.56
CA ILE A 315 22.22 15.97 28.33
C ILE A 315 22.02 16.23 26.84
N SER A 316 23.09 16.64 26.13
CA SER A 316 23.04 16.92 24.70
C SER A 316 22.77 15.65 23.86
N THR A 317 23.32 14.50 24.26
CA THR A 317 23.07 13.20 23.62
C THR A 317 21.62 12.75 23.84
N THR A 318 21.06 12.93 25.01
CA THR A 318 19.65 12.64 25.30
C THR A 318 18.72 13.48 24.42
N LYS A 319 19.03 14.77 24.25
CA LYS A 319 18.29 15.66 23.35
C LYS A 319 18.43 15.20 21.88
N LEU A 320 19.63 14.89 21.42
CA LEU A 320 19.88 14.36 20.07
C LEU A 320 19.07 13.09 19.81
N LEU A 321 19.01 12.17 20.78
CA LEU A 321 18.25 10.92 20.65
C LEU A 321 16.74 11.18 20.55
N GLN A 322 16.24 12.17 21.28
CA GLN A 322 14.83 12.59 21.17
C GLN A 322 14.53 13.17 19.78
N ASP A 323 15.42 14.01 19.25
CA ASP A 323 15.27 14.61 17.92
C ASP A 323 15.36 13.54 16.80
N ILE A 324 16.27 12.57 16.94
CA ILE A 324 16.38 11.41 16.03
C ILE A 324 15.10 10.55 16.09
N GLU A 325 14.54 10.31 17.27
CA GLU A 325 13.31 9.53 17.39
C GLU A 325 12.15 10.23 16.65
N GLN A 326 11.95 11.52 16.87
CA GLN A 326 10.82 12.28 16.33
C GLN A 326 10.96 12.57 14.82
N ASN A 327 12.15 13.02 14.39
CA ASN A 327 12.33 13.56 13.05
C ASN A 327 12.98 12.59 12.06
N TRP A 328 13.42 11.42 12.52
CA TRP A 328 14.01 10.38 11.67
C TRP A 328 13.35 9.02 11.86
N GLN A 329 13.30 8.48 13.07
CA GLN A 329 12.87 7.11 13.30
C GLN A 329 11.35 6.93 13.13
N GLU A 330 10.54 7.86 13.59
CA GLU A 330 9.08 7.81 13.44
C GLU A 330 8.66 7.97 11.97
N PRO A 331 9.15 8.96 11.19
CA PRO A 331 8.87 9.05 9.77
C PRO A 331 9.39 7.85 8.96
N LEU A 332 10.58 7.33 9.31
CA LEU A 332 11.11 6.13 8.64
C LEU A 332 10.19 4.91 8.82
N HIS A 333 9.66 4.73 10.03
CA HIS A 333 8.68 3.69 10.31
C HIS A 333 7.37 3.90 9.53
N GLU A 334 6.91 5.13 9.42
CA GLU A 334 5.73 5.48 8.60
C GLU A 334 5.95 5.08 7.13
N TYR A 335 7.13 5.37 6.55
CA TYR A 335 7.47 4.98 5.19
C TYR A 335 7.53 3.46 4.99
N SER A 336 7.91 2.69 6.00
CA SER A 336 7.84 1.23 5.94
C SER A 336 6.39 0.72 5.82
N GLN A 337 5.46 1.40 6.46
CA GLN A 337 4.02 1.09 6.36
C GLN A 337 3.44 1.53 5.01
N PHE A 338 3.84 2.68 4.46
CA PHE A 338 3.43 3.12 3.12
C PHE A 338 3.76 2.10 2.03
N ALA A 339 4.93 1.46 2.09
CA ALA A 339 5.27 0.41 1.14
C ALA A 339 4.26 -0.75 1.14
N SER A 340 3.76 -1.14 2.32
CA SER A 340 2.70 -2.16 2.43
C SER A 340 1.35 -1.67 1.89
N ILE A 341 1.01 -0.40 2.10
CA ILE A 341 -0.22 0.22 1.59
C ILE A 341 -0.21 0.26 0.07
N ILE A 342 0.91 0.71 -0.54
CA ILE A 342 1.06 0.78 -2.00
C ILE A 342 0.95 -0.61 -2.63
N LYS A 343 1.53 -1.66 -2.01
CA LYS A 343 1.34 -3.04 -2.49
C LYS A 343 -0.13 -3.46 -2.52
N LYS A 344 -0.91 -3.11 -1.49
CA LYS A 344 -2.36 -3.40 -1.46
C LYS A 344 -3.12 -2.61 -2.53
N LEU A 345 -2.75 -1.35 -2.75
CA LEU A 345 -3.31 -0.51 -3.79
C LEU A 345 -3.06 -1.07 -5.20
N LEU A 346 -1.81 -1.48 -5.48
CA LEU A 346 -1.44 -2.13 -6.74
C LEU A 346 -2.14 -3.47 -6.93
N ALA A 347 -2.33 -4.25 -5.86
CA ALA A 347 -3.11 -5.49 -5.90
C ALA A 347 -4.60 -5.23 -6.22
N TYR A 348 -5.20 -4.17 -5.69
CA TYR A 348 -6.57 -3.77 -6.07
C TYR A 348 -6.67 -3.43 -7.57
N ARG A 349 -5.73 -2.63 -8.08
CA ARG A 349 -5.69 -2.32 -9.53
C ARG A 349 -5.49 -3.57 -10.38
N HIS A 350 -4.61 -4.48 -9.95
CA HIS A 350 -4.40 -5.78 -10.59
C HIS A 350 -5.72 -6.57 -10.66
N GLN A 351 -6.44 -6.68 -9.54
CA GLN A 351 -7.73 -7.38 -9.50
C GLN A 351 -8.77 -6.73 -10.43
N LYS A 352 -8.83 -5.40 -10.51
CA LYS A 352 -9.70 -4.70 -11.48
C LYS A 352 -9.33 -5.01 -12.93
N HIS A 353 -8.05 -5.17 -13.24
CA HIS A 353 -7.59 -5.56 -14.58
C HIS A 353 -7.94 -7.02 -14.90
N VAL A 354 -7.71 -7.93 -13.95
CA VAL A 354 -8.15 -9.35 -14.08
C VAL A 354 -9.67 -9.42 -14.25
N GLN A 355 -10.44 -8.63 -13.49
CA GLN A 355 -11.88 -8.56 -13.59
C GLN A 355 -12.33 -8.19 -15.01
N PHE A 356 -11.65 -7.22 -15.64
CA PHE A 356 -11.89 -6.84 -17.04
C PHE A 356 -11.62 -8.02 -18.00
N GLU A 357 -10.45 -8.68 -17.89
CA GLU A 357 -10.11 -9.82 -18.74
C GLU A 357 -11.10 -10.99 -18.58
N MET A 358 -11.48 -11.32 -17.34
CA MET A 358 -12.46 -12.38 -17.07
C MET A 358 -13.86 -12.05 -17.61
N THR A 359 -14.30 -10.79 -17.52
CA THR A 359 -15.59 -10.36 -18.06
C THR A 359 -15.59 -10.45 -19.57
N GLN A 360 -14.48 -10.10 -20.22
CA GLN A 360 -14.29 -10.25 -21.66
C GLN A 360 -14.38 -11.73 -22.08
N ASP A 361 -13.75 -12.64 -21.34
CA ASP A 361 -13.82 -14.08 -21.60
C ASP A 361 -15.24 -14.63 -21.42
N MET A 362 -15.93 -14.18 -20.35
CA MET A 362 -17.33 -14.58 -20.13
C MET A 362 -18.23 -14.15 -21.28
N LEU A 363 -18.03 -12.94 -21.82
CA LEU A 363 -18.76 -12.43 -22.96
C LEU A 363 -18.50 -13.27 -24.22
N THR A 364 -17.22 -13.51 -24.54
CA THR A 364 -16.82 -14.33 -25.70
C THR A 364 -17.43 -15.74 -25.62
N ASN A 365 -17.31 -16.41 -24.47
CA ASN A 365 -17.90 -17.74 -24.26
C ASN A 365 -19.43 -17.75 -24.43
N LYS A 366 -20.11 -16.66 -24.02
CA LYS A 366 -21.57 -16.54 -24.20
C LYS A 366 -21.97 -16.28 -25.65
N GLN A 367 -21.16 -15.54 -26.39
CA GLN A 367 -21.35 -15.32 -27.83
C GLN A 367 -21.17 -16.61 -28.61
N GLU A 368 -20.12 -17.40 -28.32
CA GLU A 368 -19.92 -18.73 -28.91
C GLU A 368 -21.08 -19.68 -28.59
N GLN A 369 -21.55 -19.69 -27.33
CA GLN A 369 -22.71 -20.46 -26.92
C GLN A 369 -23.99 -20.07 -27.69
N LEU A 370 -24.21 -18.78 -27.94
CA LEU A 370 -25.35 -18.29 -28.72
C LEU A 370 -25.26 -18.77 -30.17
N GLU A 371 -24.09 -18.68 -30.78
CA GLU A 371 -23.88 -19.13 -32.17
C GLU A 371 -24.17 -20.63 -32.32
N GLU A 372 -23.74 -21.47 -31.36
CA GLU A 372 -24.02 -22.90 -31.34
C GLU A 372 -25.52 -23.19 -31.18
N LEU A 373 -26.20 -22.47 -30.27
CA LEU A 373 -27.67 -22.61 -30.08
C LEU A 373 -28.44 -22.18 -31.34
N GLU A 374 -28.07 -21.09 -31.98
CA GLU A 374 -28.68 -20.63 -33.24
C GLU A 374 -28.42 -21.54 -34.41
N LYS A 375 -27.25 -22.18 -34.48
CA LYS A 375 -26.93 -23.22 -35.46
C LYS A 375 -27.83 -24.44 -35.25
N SER A 376 -27.94 -24.93 -34.03
CA SER A 376 -28.82 -26.04 -33.65
C SER A 376 -30.29 -25.76 -33.99
N GLU A 377 -30.77 -24.53 -33.74
CA GLU A 377 -32.15 -24.11 -34.09
C GLU A 377 -32.35 -24.11 -35.61
N ARG A 378 -31.39 -23.63 -36.41
CA ARG A 378 -31.46 -23.66 -37.89
C ARG A 378 -31.45 -25.08 -38.45
N GLU A 379 -30.65 -25.97 -37.89
CA GLU A 379 -30.63 -27.38 -38.26
C GLU A 379 -31.92 -28.10 -37.92
N ALA A 380 -32.51 -27.86 -36.75
CA ALA A 380 -33.78 -28.39 -36.32
C ALA A 380 -34.93 -27.95 -37.27
N LYS A 381 -34.97 -26.67 -37.64
CA LYS A 381 -35.98 -26.16 -38.63
C LYS A 381 -35.83 -26.79 -40.00
N ARG A 382 -34.60 -26.96 -40.49
CA ARG A 382 -34.35 -27.65 -41.77
C ARG A 382 -34.83 -29.09 -41.74
N LEU A 383 -34.63 -29.80 -40.64
CA LEU A 383 -35.07 -31.18 -40.47
C LEU A 383 -36.60 -31.25 -40.42
N GLU A 384 -37.25 -30.34 -39.73
CA GLU A 384 -38.71 -30.24 -39.62
C GLU A 384 -39.35 -29.93 -40.97
N GLU A 385 -38.79 -28.98 -41.75
CA GLU A 385 -39.24 -28.69 -43.13
C GLU A 385 -39.07 -29.90 -44.07
N ALA A 386 -37.96 -30.64 -43.92
CA ALA A 386 -37.71 -31.86 -44.73
C ALA A 386 -38.73 -32.96 -44.39
N LEU A 387 -39.06 -33.16 -43.12
CA LEU A 387 -40.07 -34.12 -42.65
C LEU A 387 -41.48 -33.69 -43.05
N GLY A 388 -41.77 -32.38 -43.01
CA GLY A 388 -43.05 -31.81 -43.44
C GLY A 388 -43.30 -31.98 -44.94
N ARG A 389 -42.26 -31.81 -45.78
CA ARG A 389 -42.34 -32.06 -47.24
C ARG A 389 -42.49 -33.54 -47.58
N GLY A 390 -41.96 -34.45 -46.77
CA GLY A 390 -42.14 -35.90 -46.93
C GLY A 390 -43.54 -36.42 -46.67
N ARG A 391 -44.39 -35.65 -45.93
CA ARG A 391 -45.78 -35.99 -45.62
C ARG A 391 -46.80 -35.55 -46.69
N THR A 392 -46.44 -34.68 -47.61
CA THR A 392 -47.32 -34.13 -48.64
C THR A 392 -47.19 -34.81 -50.02
N THR A 393 -46.32 -35.82 -50.19
CA THR A 393 -46.18 -36.59 -51.44
C THR A 393 -46.44 -38.08 -51.16
N GLY A 394 -47.67 -38.44 -50.77
CA GLY A 394 -48.15 -39.81 -50.85
C GLY A 394 -49.12 -39.92 -52.00
N PRO A 395 -48.92 -40.76 -53.04
CA PRO A 395 -49.95 -41.01 -54.03
C PRO A 395 -51.01 -41.96 -53.46
N SER A 396 -52.24 -41.50 -53.55
CA SER A 396 -53.48 -42.32 -53.39
C SER A 396 -53.48 -43.30 -54.58
N ALA A 397 -53.62 -44.60 -54.32
CA ALA A 397 -54.51 -45.49 -55.04
C ALA A 397 -54.30 -46.97 -54.70
N GLY A 398 -55.37 -47.66 -54.41
CA GLY A 398 -55.72 -48.95 -54.96
C GLY A 398 -55.52 -50.18 -54.08
N THR A 399 -56.59 -50.52 -53.41
CA THR A 399 -57.22 -51.87 -53.20
C THR A 399 -56.44 -53.12 -53.60
N SER A 400 -56.46 -54.05 -52.67
CA SER A 400 -56.87 -55.44 -52.71
C SER A 400 -55.92 -56.54 -52.33
N ASP A 401 -56.41 -57.36 -51.42
CA ASP A 401 -56.25 -58.81 -51.22
C ASP A 401 -55.00 -59.34 -50.50
N SER A 402 -55.28 -59.82 -49.31
CA SER A 402 -54.58 -60.94 -48.64
C SER A 402 -54.73 -62.24 -49.44
N PRO A 403 -53.94 -63.34 -49.30
CA PRO A 403 -53.85 -64.03 -48.02
C PRO A 403 -52.46 -64.74 -47.70
N THR A 404 -52.35 -65.01 -46.40
CA THR A 404 -51.88 -66.25 -45.76
C THR A 404 -50.53 -66.92 -46.19
N ALA A 405 -49.59 -67.01 -45.26
CA ALA A 405 -49.06 -68.26 -44.70
C ALA A 405 -47.81 -68.01 -43.85
N GLN A 406 -47.91 -68.43 -42.62
CA GLN A 406 -46.79 -68.86 -41.75
C GLN A 406 -46.32 -70.27 -42.19
N PRO A 407 -45.28 -70.94 -41.61
CA PRO A 407 -44.28 -70.53 -40.61
C PRO A 407 -42.85 -71.15 -40.82
N ASN A 408 -42.06 -71.08 -39.77
CA ASN A 408 -40.83 -71.83 -39.44
C ASN A 408 -39.51 -71.21 -39.90
N GLY A 409 -38.52 -71.07 -39.11
CA GLY A 409 -38.06 -71.66 -37.85
C GLY A 409 -36.56 -71.49 -37.78
N THR A 410 -36.11 -71.53 -36.60
CA THR A 410 -34.73 -71.85 -36.12
C THR A 410 -33.78 -70.69 -35.82
N ASP A 411 -33.66 -70.45 -34.54
CA ASP A 411 -32.42 -70.14 -33.83
C ASP A 411 -31.30 -71.19 -34.12
N PRO A 412 -30.03 -71.08 -33.74
CA PRO A 412 -29.48 -70.32 -32.59
C PRO A 412 -28.06 -69.74 -32.87
N GLU A 413 -27.50 -68.98 -31.98
CA GLU A 413 -26.23 -69.19 -31.26
C GLU A 413 -25.51 -67.92 -30.88
N SER A 414 -25.45 -67.68 -29.59
CA SER A 414 -24.39 -66.90 -28.95
C SER A 414 -23.12 -67.76 -28.83
N PRO A 415 -21.91 -67.25 -28.62
CA PRO A 415 -21.47 -66.84 -27.30
C PRO A 415 -20.40 -65.74 -27.18
N VAL A 416 -20.45 -65.02 -26.10
CA VAL A 416 -19.54 -64.70 -24.95
C VAL A 416 -18.00 -64.58 -25.22
N PRO A 417 -17.24 -64.14 -24.25
CA PRO A 417 -16.80 -62.77 -23.79
C PRO A 417 -15.26 -62.67 -23.79
N ILE A 418 -14.68 -61.55 -23.34
CA ILE A 418 -13.28 -61.38 -22.85
C ILE A 418 -13.08 -59.87 -22.60
N GLU A 419 -12.45 -59.26 -21.65
CA GLU A 419 -11.87 -59.63 -20.35
C GLU A 419 -11.60 -58.36 -19.57
N ARG A 420 -11.63 -58.46 -18.26
CA ARG A 420 -11.22 -57.43 -17.31
C ARG A 420 -9.70 -57.20 -17.35
N SER A 421 -9.29 -55.95 -17.17
CA SER A 421 -7.97 -55.70 -16.59
C SER A 421 -8.07 -54.74 -15.44
N THR A 422 -7.79 -55.29 -14.29
CA THR A 422 -7.65 -54.62 -12.99
C THR A 422 -6.25 -54.06 -12.89
N ALA A 423 -6.10 -52.80 -12.49
CA ALA A 423 -4.84 -52.26 -12.00
C ALA A 423 -5.00 -51.80 -10.53
N TYR A 424 -4.12 -52.33 -9.77
CA TYR A 424 -3.83 -52.40 -8.38
C TYR A 424 -3.45 -51.02 -7.77
N ILE A 425 -3.98 -50.68 -6.59
CA ILE A 425 -3.56 -49.58 -5.73
C ILE A 425 -3.07 -50.16 -4.40
N PRO A 426 -1.87 -49.83 -3.92
CA PRO A 426 -1.42 -50.22 -2.55
C PRO A 426 -1.81 -49.17 -1.50
N PRO A 427 -1.97 -49.60 -0.23
CA PRO A 427 -2.46 -48.76 0.87
C PRO A 427 -1.34 -48.12 1.69
N HIS A 428 -1.61 -46.94 2.26
CA HIS A 428 -0.81 -46.38 3.35
C HIS A 428 -1.59 -46.34 4.66
N PRO A 429 -0.92 -46.52 5.80
CA PRO A 429 -1.58 -46.65 7.10
C PRO A 429 -1.54 -45.39 7.95
N GLY A 430 -2.63 -45.18 8.69
CA GLY A 430 -2.59 -44.77 10.09
C GLY A 430 -2.68 -43.31 10.45
N ALA A 431 -3.82 -42.89 10.94
CA ALA A 431 -3.97 -42.24 12.25
C ALA A 431 -5.47 -42.07 12.59
N ASN A 432 -5.80 -42.41 13.80
CA ASN A 432 -7.12 -42.62 14.41
C ASN A 432 -7.75 -41.32 14.99
N PRO A 433 -8.93 -41.32 15.60
CA PRO A 433 -10.10 -40.55 15.19
C PRO A 433 -10.60 -39.59 16.27
N ALA A 434 -11.28 -38.54 15.83
CA ALA A 434 -12.14 -37.78 16.71
C ALA A 434 -13.59 -37.80 16.17
N LYS A 435 -14.49 -38.35 16.97
CA LYS A 435 -15.91 -38.51 16.72
C LYS A 435 -16.61 -37.16 16.57
N ARG A 436 -17.16 -36.89 15.41
CA ARG A 436 -18.29 -35.95 15.25
C ARG A 436 -19.39 -36.65 14.47
N ARG A 437 -20.56 -36.75 15.11
CA ARG A 437 -21.80 -37.26 14.54
C ARG A 437 -22.18 -36.44 13.31
N MET A 438 -22.14 -37.03 12.14
CA MET A 438 -22.75 -36.51 10.91
C MET A 438 -24.12 -37.15 10.72
N LYS A 439 -25.13 -36.30 10.52
CA LYS A 439 -26.42 -36.69 9.97
C LYS A 439 -26.24 -37.08 8.50
N PRO A 440 -26.96 -38.08 7.98
CA PRO A 440 -26.79 -38.53 6.60
C PRO A 440 -27.37 -37.50 5.61
N PRO A 441 -26.67 -37.09 4.57
CA PRO A 441 -27.27 -36.37 3.44
C PRO A 441 -27.66 -37.40 2.37
N GLY A 442 -28.90 -37.72 2.28
CA GLY A 442 -29.29 -38.60 1.24
C GLY A 442 -30.79 -38.65 1.05
N MET A 443 -31.37 -37.59 0.44
CA MET A 443 -32.66 -37.66 -0.30
C MET A 443 -32.95 -36.42 -1.14
N GLY A 444 -32.10 -35.34 -1.08
CA GLY A 444 -32.36 -34.12 -1.84
C GLY A 444 -31.93 -34.19 -3.33
N LEU A 445 -30.91 -34.97 -3.64
CA LEU A 445 -30.34 -35.00 -5.00
C LEU A 445 -31.16 -35.84 -5.99
N LEU A 446 -31.75 -36.95 -5.52
CA LEU A 446 -32.66 -37.77 -6.36
C LEU A 446 -33.97 -37.09 -6.62
N ASN A 447 -34.51 -36.30 -5.67
CA ASN A 447 -35.70 -35.50 -5.89
C ASN A 447 -35.46 -34.30 -6.84
N ALA A 448 -34.27 -33.67 -6.77
CA ALA A 448 -33.90 -32.60 -7.71
C ALA A 448 -33.71 -33.16 -9.14
N LEU A 449 -33.14 -34.37 -9.29
CA LEU A 449 -33.02 -35.02 -10.59
C LEU A 449 -34.39 -35.47 -11.13
N SER A 450 -35.32 -35.98 -10.29
CA SER A 450 -36.65 -36.37 -10.72
C SER A 450 -37.51 -35.17 -11.12
N TYR A 451 -37.41 -34.03 -10.41
CA TYR A 451 -38.06 -32.78 -10.83
C TYR A 451 -37.47 -32.22 -12.13
N SER A 452 -36.16 -32.35 -12.34
CA SER A 452 -35.51 -31.98 -13.61
C SER A 452 -35.96 -32.88 -14.78
N LEU A 453 -36.13 -34.19 -14.54
CA LEU A 453 -36.58 -35.11 -15.58
C LEU A 453 -38.08 -34.96 -15.89
N HIS A 454 -38.94 -34.70 -14.88
CA HIS A 454 -40.38 -34.46 -15.12
C HIS A 454 -40.64 -33.11 -15.82
N GLY A 455 -39.83 -32.06 -15.48
CA GLY A 455 -39.91 -30.78 -16.18
C GLY A 455 -39.37 -30.82 -17.62
N MET A 456 -38.61 -31.84 -18.00
CA MET A 456 -38.09 -32.02 -19.37
C MET A 456 -39.07 -32.78 -20.29
N MET A 457 -40.05 -33.48 -19.75
CA MET A 457 -40.97 -34.26 -20.58
C MET A 457 -42.20 -33.48 -21.10
N ASP A 458 -42.50 -32.29 -20.51
CA ASP A 458 -43.66 -31.47 -20.89
C ASP A 458 -43.29 -30.15 -21.61
N VAL A 459 -42.00 -29.88 -21.82
CA VAL A 459 -41.58 -28.66 -22.54
C VAL A 459 -41.27 -29.03 -23.99
N ASP A 460 -42.06 -28.47 -24.90
CA ASP A 460 -41.78 -28.52 -26.33
C ASP A 460 -40.29 -28.19 -26.62
N PRO A 461 -39.54 -29.10 -27.27
CA PRO A 461 -38.11 -28.92 -27.52
C PRO A 461 -37.76 -27.61 -28.24
N GLU A 462 -38.70 -27.12 -29.06
CA GLU A 462 -38.56 -25.86 -29.78
C GLU A 462 -38.69 -24.66 -28.81
N SER A 463 -39.66 -24.70 -27.92
CA SER A 463 -39.88 -23.70 -26.88
C SER A 463 -38.67 -23.62 -25.92
N ALA A 464 -38.09 -24.75 -25.54
CA ALA A 464 -36.89 -24.82 -24.70
C ALA A 464 -35.65 -24.20 -25.39
N ARG A 465 -35.43 -24.47 -26.70
CA ARG A 465 -34.35 -23.87 -27.47
C ARG A 465 -34.52 -22.37 -27.63
N ARG A 466 -35.71 -21.89 -27.98
CA ARG A 466 -36.01 -20.45 -28.08
C ARG A 466 -35.81 -19.72 -26.76
N SER A 467 -36.25 -20.31 -25.65
CA SER A 467 -36.01 -19.78 -24.31
C SER A 467 -34.53 -19.75 -23.96
N GLY A 468 -33.77 -20.77 -24.36
CA GLY A 468 -32.31 -20.82 -24.21
C GLY A 468 -31.61 -19.69 -24.98
N ILE A 469 -31.94 -19.48 -26.25
CA ILE A 469 -31.42 -18.39 -27.08
C ILE A 469 -31.77 -17.02 -26.47
N SER A 470 -33.01 -16.80 -26.04
CA SER A 470 -33.43 -15.54 -25.41
C SER A 470 -32.64 -15.25 -24.13
N LYS A 471 -32.52 -16.21 -23.21
CA LYS A 471 -31.73 -16.08 -21.99
C LYS A 471 -30.26 -15.82 -22.24
N THR A 472 -29.67 -16.46 -23.28
CA THR A 472 -28.29 -16.26 -23.64
C THR A 472 -28.06 -14.84 -24.20
N ARG A 473 -28.97 -14.34 -25.03
CA ARG A 473 -28.94 -12.94 -25.52
C ARG A 473 -29.05 -11.92 -24.40
N GLU A 474 -29.94 -12.13 -23.45
CA GLU A 474 -30.10 -11.29 -22.26
C GLU A 474 -28.81 -11.29 -21.42
N SER A 475 -28.20 -12.49 -21.22
CA SER A 475 -26.92 -12.62 -20.55
C SER A 475 -25.77 -11.90 -21.27
N ILE A 476 -25.76 -11.92 -22.61
CA ILE A 476 -24.78 -11.20 -23.45
C ILE A 476 -24.96 -9.69 -23.24
N SER A 477 -26.18 -9.16 -23.32
CA SER A 477 -26.44 -7.73 -23.08
C SER A 477 -25.98 -7.28 -21.70
N THR A 478 -26.30 -8.06 -20.65
CA THR A 478 -25.82 -7.77 -19.28
C THR A 478 -24.28 -7.80 -19.18
N LEU A 479 -23.61 -8.72 -19.89
CA LEU A 479 -22.15 -8.80 -19.88
C LEU A 479 -21.49 -7.69 -20.71
N GLU A 480 -22.13 -7.20 -21.78
CA GLU A 480 -21.68 -6.03 -22.55
C GLU A 480 -21.73 -4.78 -21.68
N ASP A 481 -22.83 -4.55 -20.96
CA ASP A 481 -22.93 -3.46 -19.99
C ASP A 481 -21.88 -3.59 -18.89
N ALA A 482 -21.72 -4.79 -18.32
CA ALA A 482 -20.71 -5.08 -17.32
C ALA A 482 -19.28 -4.82 -17.84
N LEU A 483 -18.96 -5.23 -19.07
CA LEU A 483 -17.66 -5.00 -19.69
C LEU A 483 -17.36 -3.51 -19.87
N HIS A 484 -18.39 -2.74 -20.29
CA HIS A 484 -18.26 -1.29 -20.42
C HIS A 484 -17.93 -0.62 -19.06
N LEU A 485 -18.65 -0.99 -18.02
CA LEU A 485 -18.44 -0.47 -16.66
C LEU A 485 -17.05 -0.83 -16.12
N VAL A 486 -16.61 -2.09 -16.27
CA VAL A 486 -15.29 -2.53 -15.81
C VAL A 486 -14.16 -1.86 -16.59
N ALA A 487 -14.34 -1.61 -17.89
CA ALA A 487 -13.38 -0.87 -18.69
C ALA A 487 -13.23 0.59 -18.21
N GLN A 488 -14.34 1.25 -17.89
CA GLN A 488 -14.33 2.59 -17.30
C GLN A 488 -13.67 2.59 -15.91
N ASP A 489 -14.01 1.63 -15.06
CA ASP A 489 -13.42 1.45 -13.73
C ASP A 489 -11.91 1.23 -13.79
N LEU A 490 -11.45 0.39 -14.72
CA LEU A 490 -10.03 0.12 -14.91
C LEU A 490 -9.27 1.37 -15.39
N LYS A 491 -9.87 2.14 -16.31
CA LYS A 491 -9.31 3.42 -16.78
C LYS A 491 -9.22 4.43 -15.65
N TYR A 492 -10.31 4.60 -14.88
CA TYR A 492 -10.35 5.51 -13.72
C TYR A 492 -9.34 5.07 -12.66
N SER A 493 -9.37 3.81 -12.25
CA SER A 493 -8.45 3.28 -11.24
C SER A 493 -6.99 3.45 -11.65
N SER A 494 -6.66 3.14 -12.91
CA SER A 494 -5.28 3.29 -13.42
C SER A 494 -4.82 4.74 -13.41
N SER A 495 -5.65 5.69 -13.88
CA SER A 495 -5.29 7.11 -13.91
C SER A 495 -5.19 7.72 -12.51
N THR A 496 -6.13 7.38 -11.62
CA THR A 496 -6.15 7.94 -10.25
C THR A 496 -5.01 7.37 -9.40
N ILE A 497 -4.77 6.05 -9.48
CA ILE A 497 -3.64 5.42 -8.78
C ILE A 497 -2.31 6.01 -9.26
N GLN A 498 -2.13 6.20 -10.58
CA GLN A 498 -0.90 6.80 -11.11
C GLN A 498 -0.70 8.23 -10.58
N ALA A 499 -1.74 9.05 -10.65
CA ALA A 499 -1.67 10.43 -10.15
C ALA A 499 -1.34 10.50 -8.65
N ASP A 500 -1.89 9.57 -7.86
CA ASP A 500 -1.64 9.54 -6.42
C ASP A 500 -0.26 8.95 -6.06
N LEU A 501 0.25 7.99 -6.84
CA LEU A 501 1.64 7.53 -6.74
C LEU A 501 2.63 8.65 -7.05
N ASP A 502 2.38 9.47 -8.09
CA ASP A 502 3.22 10.62 -8.44
C ASP A 502 3.18 11.70 -7.36
N ARG A 503 2.01 11.96 -6.77
CA ARG A 503 1.86 12.84 -5.61
C ARG A 503 2.66 12.32 -4.41
N PHE A 504 2.49 11.03 -4.11
CA PHE A 504 3.21 10.37 -3.01
C PHE A 504 4.74 10.43 -3.21
N GLN A 505 5.22 10.24 -4.44
CA GLN A 505 6.65 10.31 -4.74
C GLN A 505 7.21 11.71 -4.45
N ARG A 506 6.52 12.77 -4.89
CA ARG A 506 6.92 14.16 -4.59
C ARG A 506 6.93 14.43 -3.09
N GLN A 507 5.90 13.98 -2.37
CA GLN A 507 5.83 14.09 -0.91
C GLN A 507 6.97 13.34 -0.23
N LYS A 508 7.25 12.10 -0.65
CA LYS A 508 8.34 11.29 -0.11
C LYS A 508 9.70 12.00 -0.24
N VAL A 509 9.97 12.59 -1.40
CA VAL A 509 11.24 13.32 -1.63
C VAL A 509 11.32 14.54 -0.71
N ALA A 510 10.24 15.30 -0.56
CA ALA A 510 10.19 16.46 0.34
C ALA A 510 10.40 16.04 1.82
N ASP A 511 9.72 14.99 2.27
CA ASP A 511 9.84 14.49 3.63
C ASP A 511 11.25 13.94 3.92
N LEU A 512 11.85 13.16 3.00
CA LEU A 512 13.20 12.65 3.16
C LEU A 512 14.24 13.78 3.20
N ARG A 513 14.04 14.85 2.41
CA ARG A 513 14.88 16.06 2.48
C ARG A 513 14.78 16.72 3.85
N GLU A 514 13.57 16.89 4.39
CA GLU A 514 13.34 17.48 5.70
C GLU A 514 13.93 16.62 6.82
N MET A 515 13.73 15.31 6.76
CA MET A 515 14.35 14.35 7.67
C MET A 515 15.88 14.49 7.68
N GLY A 516 16.50 14.60 6.49
CA GLY A 516 17.95 14.78 6.35
C GLY A 516 18.43 16.11 6.93
N ILE A 517 17.73 17.20 6.69
CA ILE A 517 18.03 18.52 7.25
C ILE A 517 17.92 18.48 8.78
N SER A 518 16.81 17.96 9.32
CA SER A 518 16.59 17.86 10.77
C SER A 518 17.67 17.01 11.45
N MET A 519 18.08 15.90 10.82
CA MET A 519 19.18 15.06 11.30
C MET A 519 20.52 15.83 11.36
N ALA A 520 20.85 16.57 10.29
CA ALA A 520 22.07 17.38 10.23
C ALA A 520 22.07 18.50 11.28
N MET A 521 20.94 19.18 11.45
CA MET A 521 20.79 20.23 12.46
C MET A 521 20.92 19.67 13.88
N ALA A 522 20.28 18.55 14.19
CA ALA A 522 20.38 17.92 15.51
C ALA A 522 21.83 17.53 15.84
N HIS A 523 22.58 16.95 14.90
CA HIS A 523 23.98 16.61 15.09
C HIS A 523 24.86 17.85 15.23
N ARG A 524 24.65 18.88 14.41
CA ARG A 524 25.38 20.16 14.51
C ARG A 524 25.18 20.78 15.90
N ASP A 525 23.96 20.82 16.40
CA ASP A 525 23.65 21.44 17.70
C ASP A 525 24.23 20.62 18.86
N TRP A 526 24.24 19.29 18.72
CA TRP A 526 24.92 18.40 19.65
C TRP A 526 26.44 18.66 19.67
N CYS A 527 27.09 18.72 18.50
CA CYS A 527 28.54 19.00 18.39
C CYS A 527 28.88 20.35 19.01
N LYS A 528 28.09 21.40 18.71
CA LYS A 528 28.33 22.76 19.23
C LYS A 528 28.29 22.81 20.75
N LYS A 529 27.27 22.24 21.37
CA LYS A 529 27.12 22.21 22.83
C LYS A 529 28.27 21.45 23.51
N ASN A 530 28.68 20.33 22.93
CA ASN A 530 29.81 19.56 23.47
C ASN A 530 31.14 20.35 23.33
N LEU A 531 31.37 20.98 22.18
CA LEU A 531 32.56 21.80 21.98
C LEU A 531 32.67 22.93 23.00
N GLU A 532 31.60 23.71 23.21
CA GLU A 532 31.53 24.80 24.18
C GLU A 532 31.88 24.32 25.60
N ALA A 533 31.34 23.17 26.03
CA ALA A 533 31.59 22.60 27.35
C ALA A 533 33.06 22.12 27.51
N TRP A 534 33.60 21.47 26.50
CA TRP A 534 35.00 21.02 26.53
C TRP A 534 36.02 22.16 26.41
N GLU A 535 35.69 23.26 25.71
CA GLU A 535 36.51 24.48 25.68
C GLU A 535 36.55 25.17 27.05
N GLU A 536 35.45 25.13 27.80
CA GLU A 536 35.40 25.65 29.19
C GLU A 536 36.26 24.78 30.11
N ALA A 537 36.13 23.45 30.06
CA ALA A 537 36.95 22.54 30.85
C ALA A 537 38.44 22.71 30.53
N LYS A 538 38.81 22.84 29.25
CA LYS A 538 40.16 23.07 28.81
C LYS A 538 40.74 24.34 29.45
N ARG A 539 40.01 25.44 29.46
CA ARG A 539 40.47 26.72 30.06
C ARG A 539 40.76 26.60 31.55
N GLU A 540 40.05 25.79 32.30
CA GLU A 540 40.31 25.56 33.71
C GLU A 540 41.50 24.60 33.91
N ILE A 541 41.65 23.58 33.07
CA ILE A 541 42.80 22.69 33.10
C ILE A 541 44.12 23.46 32.81
N GLU A 542 44.12 24.44 31.92
CA GLU A 542 45.29 25.27 31.56
C GLU A 542 45.73 26.20 32.73
N LYS A 543 44.91 26.39 33.73
CA LYS A 543 45.26 27.16 34.95
C LYS A 543 46.05 26.33 35.97
N ILE A 544 46.03 25.01 35.87
CA ILE A 544 46.78 24.13 36.78
C ILE A 544 48.27 24.39 36.60
N PRO A 545 49.03 24.67 37.69
CA PRO A 545 50.46 24.92 37.59
C PRO A 545 51.22 23.76 36.96
N ASP A 546 52.28 24.09 36.18
CA ASP A 546 53.14 23.08 35.62
C ASP A 546 53.80 22.23 36.72
N HIS A 547 53.93 20.91 36.46
CA HIS A 547 54.55 19.99 37.40
C HIS A 547 56.00 20.44 37.69
N PRO A 548 56.44 20.45 38.96
CA PRO A 548 57.74 20.96 39.34
C PRO A 548 58.94 20.24 38.64
N ASN A 549 58.75 19.06 38.13
CA ASN A 549 59.70 18.26 37.37
C ASN A 549 59.62 18.43 35.84
N LYS A 550 58.83 19.40 35.33
CA LYS A 550 58.77 19.70 33.89
C LYS A 550 60.13 20.28 33.47
N ASP A 551 60.81 19.63 32.55
CA ASP A 551 62.09 20.02 32.05
C ASP A 551 61.99 21.37 31.30
N PRO A 552 62.67 22.45 31.75
CA PRO A 552 62.49 23.78 31.15
C PRO A 552 63.07 23.90 29.73
N THR A 553 63.63 22.79 29.19
CA THR A 553 64.24 22.74 27.86
C THR A 553 63.32 22.05 26.82
N ALA A 554 62.13 21.56 27.20
CA ALA A 554 61.22 21.06 26.25
C ALA A 554 60.52 22.22 25.49
N VAL A 555 61.08 22.58 24.33
CA VAL A 555 60.49 23.58 23.42
C VAL A 555 59.09 23.09 22.99
N GLU A 556 58.08 23.81 23.37
CA GLU A 556 56.76 23.57 22.81
C GLU A 556 56.83 23.67 21.27
N PRO A 557 56.31 22.70 20.52
CA PRO A 557 56.27 22.79 19.06
C PRO A 557 55.44 24.02 18.68
N SER A 558 56.10 24.93 17.92
CA SER A 558 55.49 26.18 17.49
C SER A 558 54.19 25.89 16.70
N PRO A 559 53.19 26.80 16.70
CA PRO A 559 51.92 26.60 15.96
C PRO A 559 52.07 26.35 14.45
N SER A 560 53.27 26.62 13.88
CA SER A 560 53.61 26.37 12.48
C SER A 560 53.84 24.88 12.15
N ASP A 561 54.16 24.03 13.15
CA ASP A 561 54.43 22.61 12.92
C ASP A 561 53.20 21.71 12.96
N GLN A 562 52.07 22.24 13.40
CA GLN A 562 50.81 21.49 13.43
C GLN A 562 50.11 21.40 12.06
N ALA A 563 50.57 22.12 11.04
CA ALA A 563 49.97 22.13 9.70
C ALA A 563 50.38 20.95 8.79
N THR A 564 51.29 20.07 9.26
CA THR A 564 51.80 18.97 8.43
C THR A 564 51.53 17.60 9.03
N ILE A 565 50.33 17.38 9.60
CA ILE A 565 49.85 16.00 9.81
C ILE A 565 49.16 15.56 8.54
N GLN A 566 49.99 14.95 7.66
CA GLN A 566 49.49 14.24 6.48
C GLN A 566 48.51 13.17 6.89
N ARG A 567 47.35 13.20 6.26
CA ARG A 567 46.32 12.11 6.33
C ARG A 567 47.03 10.78 6.10
N PRO A 568 46.81 9.76 6.95
CA PRO A 568 47.27 8.42 6.61
C PRO A 568 46.39 7.89 5.47
N THR A 569 47.02 7.73 4.31
CA THR A 569 46.44 6.96 3.19
C THR A 569 46.36 5.52 3.64
N MET A 570 45.15 5.03 3.76
CA MET A 570 44.85 3.61 3.98
C MET A 570 45.24 2.83 2.71
N SER A 571 46.48 2.30 2.70
CA SER A 571 46.91 1.30 1.73
C SER A 571 46.23 -0.03 2.06
N ALA A 572 45.41 -0.52 1.15
CA ALA A 572 44.80 -1.83 1.20
C ALA A 572 45.86 -2.91 0.96
N GLY A 573 46.41 -3.45 2.01
CA GLY A 573 47.26 -4.65 1.98
C GLY A 573 46.38 -5.91 1.89
N VAL A 574 46.28 -6.47 0.70
CA VAL A 574 45.76 -7.81 0.46
C VAL A 574 46.78 -8.81 0.99
N SER A 575 46.50 -9.41 2.14
CA SER A 575 47.25 -10.57 2.64
C SER A 575 46.56 -11.86 2.22
N ASN A 576 47.07 -12.49 1.17
CA ASN A 576 46.87 -13.89 0.83
C ASN A 576 47.42 -14.80 1.95
N ARG A 577 46.57 -15.45 2.73
CA ARG A 577 46.94 -16.65 3.47
C ARG A 577 46.49 -17.88 2.73
N ARG A 578 47.48 -18.60 2.20
CA ARG A 578 47.36 -19.97 1.70
C ARG A 578 47.15 -20.93 2.88
N ASP A 579 46.19 -21.82 2.70
CA ASP A 579 46.07 -23.04 3.47
C ASP A 579 47.32 -23.91 3.36
N SER A 580 47.72 -24.48 4.48
CA SER A 580 48.54 -25.71 4.53
C SER A 580 47.93 -26.64 5.56
N THR A 581 47.22 -27.66 5.08
CA THR A 581 46.92 -28.95 5.71
C THR A 581 48.19 -29.71 6.05
N THR A 582 48.26 -30.28 7.24
CA THR A 582 48.77 -31.62 7.64
C THR A 582 48.57 -31.74 9.15
N GLY A 583 47.77 -32.61 9.67
CA GLY A 583 48.00 -34.02 9.90
C GLY A 583 48.57 -34.29 11.29
N GLN A 584 47.74 -34.56 12.27
CA GLN A 584 47.71 -35.71 13.18
C GLN A 584 46.53 -35.59 14.11
#